data_cb5fae2e87a757d6e5ae62c47dccae7a
#
_entry.id   cb5fae2e87a757d6e5ae62c47dccae7a
#
_cell.length_a   1.000
_cell.length_b   1.000
_cell.length_c   1.000
_cell.angle_alpha   90.00
_cell.angle_beta   90.00
_cell.angle_gamma   90.00
#
_symmetry.space_group_name_H-M   'P 1'
#
loop_
_entity.id
_entity.type
_entity.pdbx_description
1 polymer ?
#
loop_
_entity_poly.entity_id
_entity_poly.type
_entity_poly.pdbx_seq_one_letter_code
_entity_poly.pdbx_strand_id
1 'polypeptide(L)'
;MEKKAKINAFISDTGKVAKDIFGKSKEFAVQAMDQNDDGKFDLADVSEMANAVSDAAKKGTQVIKIGLDEKARQLELKTLRPIFPETLDNADFLMPKFIRITERDKKHAESDVCRGSIGYVSDQKGLYSVNIFQDSIDAFGLTFYPDRDCEFYYADPCDRDRYIALDDYFSYLKVARINELQKLAQDLGAKHFKVTYKEERTSFSEKKGNAHIKAPAPIDAEHSSTEKKYSTVEIAAEMTFPGHDPVKPQLKYMQRDPSIQTLVSMRMDKTAPLLHQKYMLKLSNSSGLKESDAVKIDAVLKGLKCSGNATVYSEAQNESRRYLEYEIDF
;
A
#
# COMPACT_ATOMS: atom_id res chain seq x y z
N MET A 1 -10.41 24.62 -12.86
CA MET A 1 -11.10 25.78 -12.28
C MET A 1 -11.19 25.73 -10.74
N GLU A 2 -11.31 24.58 -10.13
CA GLU A 2 -11.47 24.42 -8.65
C GLU A 2 -10.25 24.82 -7.79
N LYS A 3 -9.02 24.63 -8.29
CA LYS A 3 -7.80 25.05 -7.56
C LYS A 3 -7.65 26.55 -7.43
N LYS A 4 -8.10 27.34 -8.44
CA LYS A 4 -8.08 28.80 -8.37
C LYS A 4 -9.12 29.35 -7.37
N ALA A 5 -10.27 28.69 -7.24
CA ALA A 5 -11.30 29.08 -6.28
C ALA A 5 -10.85 28.86 -4.82
N LYS A 6 -10.12 27.79 -4.52
CA LYS A 6 -9.58 27.51 -3.16
C LYS A 6 -8.46 28.46 -2.76
N ILE A 7 -7.60 28.86 -3.71
CA ILE A 7 -6.56 29.86 -3.47
C ILE A 7 -7.17 31.24 -3.23
N ASN A 8 -8.18 31.63 -4.00
CA ASN A 8 -8.86 32.91 -3.80
C ASN A 8 -9.67 32.96 -2.48
N ALA A 9 -10.25 31.84 -2.03
CA ALA A 9 -10.91 31.75 -0.72
C ALA A 9 -9.89 31.89 0.44
N PHE A 10 -8.71 31.27 0.32
CA PHE A 10 -7.63 31.38 1.31
C PHE A 10 -7.06 32.80 1.39
N ILE A 11 -6.88 33.49 0.25
CA ILE A 11 -6.43 34.89 0.20
C ILE A 11 -7.50 35.85 0.76
N SER A 12 -8.79 35.54 0.56
CA SER A 12 -9.90 36.32 1.11
C SER A 12 -9.99 36.20 2.64
N ASP A 13 -9.76 35.01 3.19
CA ASP A 13 -9.80 34.80 4.66
C ASP A 13 -8.57 35.39 5.36
N THR A 14 -7.38 35.31 4.77
CA THR A 14 -6.21 36.02 5.29
C THR A 14 -6.35 37.53 5.21
N GLY A 15 -7.03 38.05 4.19
CA GLY A 15 -7.35 39.48 4.06
C GLY A 15 -8.35 39.98 5.13
N LYS A 16 -9.30 39.16 5.56
CA LYS A 16 -10.24 39.50 6.66
C LYS A 16 -9.53 39.52 8.02
N VAL A 17 -8.70 38.50 8.30
CA VAL A 17 -7.92 38.46 9.54
C VAL A 17 -6.92 39.62 9.62
N ALA A 18 -6.32 40.02 8.52
CA ALA A 18 -5.45 41.19 8.47
C ALA A 18 -6.25 42.51 8.72
N LYS A 19 -7.46 42.65 8.17
CA LYS A 19 -8.32 43.82 8.42
C LYS A 19 -8.78 43.93 9.88
N ASP A 20 -9.08 42.81 10.53
CA ASP A 20 -9.48 42.81 11.94
C ASP A 20 -8.29 43.15 12.86
N ILE A 21 -7.07 42.72 12.52
CA ILE A 21 -5.87 43.08 13.26
C ILE A 21 -5.52 44.56 13.06
N PHE A 22 -5.66 45.07 11.83
CA PHE A 22 -5.45 46.51 11.53
C PHE A 22 -6.55 47.42 12.15
N GLY A 23 -7.78 46.92 12.27
CA GLY A 23 -8.88 47.62 12.97
C GLY A 23 -8.57 47.84 14.45
N LYS A 24 -8.13 46.76 15.11
CA LYS A 24 -7.77 46.79 16.55
C LYS A 24 -6.50 47.60 16.82
N SER A 25 -5.54 47.64 15.89
CA SER A 25 -4.35 48.49 16.03
C SER A 25 -4.67 50.00 15.86
N LYS A 26 -5.74 50.38 15.16
CA LYS A 26 -6.19 51.78 15.09
C LYS A 26 -6.76 52.26 16.40
N GLU A 27 -7.55 51.42 17.10
CA GLU A 27 -8.06 51.81 18.45
C GLU A 27 -6.93 51.90 19.48
N PHE A 28 -5.91 51.05 19.40
CA PHE A 28 -4.71 51.15 20.24
C PHE A 28 -3.85 52.38 19.90
N ALA A 29 -3.77 52.79 18.65
CA ALA A 29 -3.01 53.97 18.23
C ALA A 29 -3.68 55.29 18.71
N VAL A 30 -4.99 55.33 18.75
CA VAL A 30 -5.72 56.51 19.26
C VAL A 30 -5.54 56.66 20.79
N GLN A 31 -5.48 55.53 21.53
CA GLN A 31 -5.28 55.57 22.99
C GLN A 31 -3.81 55.82 23.39
N ALA A 32 -2.86 55.58 22.50
CA ALA A 32 -1.43 55.86 22.71
C ALA A 32 -1.03 57.31 22.36
N MET A 33 -1.91 58.07 21.71
CA MET A 33 -1.65 59.47 21.32
C MET A 33 -1.71 60.46 22.48
N ASP A 34 -2.16 60.02 23.66
CA ASP A 34 -2.42 60.90 24.81
C ASP A 34 -1.41 60.69 25.96
N GLN A 35 -0.19 60.17 25.66
CA GLN A 35 0.78 59.87 26.72
C GLN A 35 1.84 60.96 26.96
N ASN A 36 1.90 62.02 26.14
CA ASN A 36 2.82 63.14 26.34
C ASN A 36 2.03 64.44 26.57
N ASP A 37 1.84 64.76 27.81
CA ASP A 37 1.00 65.84 28.33
C ASP A 37 1.61 67.26 28.03
N ASP A 38 2.39 67.44 26.96
CA ASP A 38 3.03 68.70 26.63
C ASP A 38 2.44 69.48 25.42
N GLY A 39 1.42 68.93 24.79
CA GLY A 39 0.59 69.61 23.77
C GLY A 39 1.28 69.96 22.46
N LYS A 40 2.44 69.34 22.11
CA LYS A 40 3.15 69.62 20.86
C LYS A 40 3.58 68.31 20.17
N PHE A 41 3.01 68.11 19.01
CA PHE A 41 3.39 67.02 18.11
C PHE A 41 4.69 67.37 17.36
N ASP A 42 5.82 66.73 17.69
CA ASP A 42 7.08 66.94 17.00
C ASP A 42 7.63 65.69 16.29
N LEU A 43 8.76 65.85 15.55
CA LEU A 43 9.36 64.80 14.72
C LEU A 43 9.98 63.66 15.55
N ALA A 44 10.20 63.85 16.86
CA ALA A 44 10.73 62.84 17.76
C ALA A 44 9.62 61.82 18.12
N ASP A 45 8.39 62.30 18.32
CA ASP A 45 7.22 61.44 18.60
C ASP A 45 6.87 60.52 17.43
N VAL A 46 7.10 61.03 16.18
CA VAL A 46 6.88 60.21 14.99
C VAL A 46 7.93 59.10 14.86
N SER A 47 9.16 59.29 15.33
CA SER A 47 10.19 58.27 15.31
C SER A 47 9.97 57.19 16.40
N GLU A 48 9.49 57.56 17.59
CA GLU A 48 9.14 56.62 18.62
C GLU A 48 7.89 55.81 18.26
N MET A 49 6.88 56.42 17.63
CA MET A 49 5.72 55.71 17.09
C MET A 49 6.13 54.75 15.98
N ALA A 50 7.03 55.11 15.09
CA ALA A 50 7.51 54.24 14.03
C ALA A 50 8.28 53.02 14.59
N ASN A 51 9.06 53.23 15.66
CA ASN A 51 9.78 52.13 16.34
C ASN A 51 8.80 51.23 17.10
N ALA A 52 7.81 51.77 17.81
CA ALA A 52 6.79 50.98 18.50
C ALA A 52 5.90 50.19 17.56
N VAL A 53 5.53 50.76 16.40
CA VAL A 53 4.81 50.04 15.33
C VAL A 53 5.65 48.94 14.69
N SER A 54 6.96 49.22 14.48
CA SER A 54 7.91 48.22 13.97
C SER A 54 8.08 47.02 14.92
N ASP A 55 8.18 47.27 16.23
CA ASP A 55 8.32 46.23 17.25
C ASP A 55 7.00 45.46 17.49
N ALA A 56 5.86 46.13 17.43
CA ALA A 56 4.56 45.49 17.45
C ALA A 56 4.34 44.61 16.21
N ALA A 57 4.77 45.07 15.03
CA ALA A 57 4.72 44.27 13.80
C ALA A 57 5.66 43.06 13.85
N LYS A 58 6.89 43.22 14.40
CA LYS A 58 7.80 42.09 14.63
C LYS A 58 7.27 41.09 15.61
N LYS A 59 6.71 41.55 16.76
CA LYS A 59 6.05 40.65 17.73
C LYS A 59 4.81 39.98 17.14
N GLY A 60 3.98 40.70 16.37
CA GLY A 60 2.84 40.13 15.66
C GLY A 60 3.26 39.06 14.64
N THR A 61 4.32 39.33 13.88
CA THR A 61 4.85 38.35 12.93
C THR A 61 5.45 37.13 13.61
N GLN A 62 6.12 37.29 14.76
CA GLN A 62 6.61 36.16 15.55
C GLN A 62 5.47 35.30 16.12
N VAL A 63 4.43 35.91 16.67
CA VAL A 63 3.26 35.19 17.20
C VAL A 63 2.52 34.45 16.10
N ILE A 64 2.36 35.05 14.92
CA ILE A 64 1.76 34.37 13.75
C ILE A 64 2.63 33.22 13.28
N LYS A 65 3.97 33.39 13.23
CA LYS A 65 4.90 32.33 12.85
C LYS A 65 4.86 31.16 13.82
N ILE A 66 4.89 31.43 15.14
CA ILE A 66 4.78 30.39 16.18
C ILE A 66 3.43 29.66 16.05
N GLY A 67 2.33 30.38 15.82
CA GLY A 67 1.01 29.78 15.64
C GLY A 67 0.86 28.94 14.37
N LEU A 68 1.56 29.31 13.28
CA LEU A 68 1.61 28.53 12.05
C LEU A 68 2.50 27.29 12.21
N ASP A 69 3.64 27.44 12.88
CA ASP A 69 4.54 26.31 13.17
C ASP A 69 3.88 25.29 14.10
N GLU A 70 3.14 25.74 15.13
CA GLU A 70 2.40 24.84 16.01
C GLU A 70 1.24 24.12 15.30
N LYS A 71 0.49 24.81 14.41
CA LYS A 71 -0.53 24.16 13.58
C LYS A 71 0.06 23.17 12.59
N ALA A 72 1.20 23.51 11.98
CA ALA A 72 1.93 22.59 11.11
C ALA A 72 2.39 21.36 11.88
N ARG A 73 2.93 21.55 13.11
CA ARG A 73 3.33 20.49 14.01
C ARG A 73 2.15 19.62 14.44
N GLN A 74 1.00 20.20 14.78
CA GLN A 74 -0.22 19.44 15.12
C GLN A 74 -0.78 18.65 13.94
N LEU A 75 -0.66 19.18 12.70
CA LEU A 75 -0.99 18.44 11.48
C LEU A 75 -0.01 17.29 11.24
N GLU A 76 1.27 17.52 11.45
CA GLU A 76 2.31 16.50 11.36
C GLU A 76 2.10 15.40 12.40
N LEU A 77 1.79 15.77 13.67
CA LEU A 77 1.41 14.83 14.74
C LEU A 77 0.17 13.98 14.41
N LYS A 78 -0.79 14.55 13.67
CA LYS A 78 -1.99 13.82 13.23
C LYS A 78 -1.71 12.86 12.06
N THR A 79 -0.73 13.16 11.22
CA THR A 79 -0.39 12.39 10.03
C THR A 79 0.74 11.40 10.26
N LEU A 80 1.67 11.71 11.18
CA LEU A 80 2.83 10.90 11.52
C LEU A 80 2.71 10.43 12.97
N ARG A 81 2.58 9.12 13.17
CA ARG A 81 2.62 8.49 14.49
C ARG A 81 3.97 7.81 14.65
N PRO A 82 4.90 8.37 15.44
CA PRO A 82 6.20 7.75 15.65
C PRO A 82 6.04 6.39 16.34
N ILE A 83 6.89 5.45 15.97
CA ILE A 83 6.99 4.13 16.57
C ILE A 83 8.28 4.11 17.38
N PHE A 84 8.18 3.81 18.67
CA PHE A 84 9.30 3.57 19.56
C PHE A 84 9.40 2.08 19.85
N PRO A 85 10.57 1.56 20.31
CA PRO A 85 10.71 0.15 20.67
C PRO A 85 9.57 -0.33 21.60
N GLU A 86 9.19 0.47 22.59
CA GLU A 86 8.15 0.15 23.56
C GLU A 86 6.75 0.08 22.94
N THR A 87 6.55 0.68 21.76
CA THR A 87 5.29 0.60 21.02
C THR A 87 5.05 -0.80 20.49
N LEU A 88 6.11 -1.54 20.15
CA LEU A 88 6.02 -2.90 19.63
C LEU A 88 5.59 -3.90 20.71
N ASP A 89 5.86 -3.61 21.98
CA ASP A 89 5.44 -4.44 23.11
C ASP A 89 3.94 -4.30 23.44
N ASN A 90 3.29 -3.30 22.85
CA ASN A 90 1.86 -3.09 23.05
C ASN A 90 1.04 -4.10 22.22
N ALA A 91 0.25 -4.94 22.91
CA ALA A 91 -0.63 -5.94 22.28
C ALA A 91 -1.66 -5.35 21.30
N ASP A 92 -2.00 -4.06 21.42
CA ASP A 92 -2.90 -3.36 20.52
C ASP A 92 -2.21 -2.84 19.25
N PHE A 93 -0.87 -2.88 19.20
CA PHE A 93 -0.12 -2.47 18.02
C PHE A 93 -0.13 -3.58 16.98
N LEU A 94 -0.82 -3.34 15.88
CA LEU A 94 -0.86 -4.26 14.75
C LEU A 94 -0.05 -3.69 13.59
N MET A 95 0.95 -4.44 13.15
CA MET A 95 1.71 -4.10 11.95
C MET A 95 0.79 -4.01 10.72
N PRO A 96 0.82 -2.91 9.96
CA PRO A 96 0.10 -2.78 8.70
C PRO A 96 0.62 -3.78 7.66
N LYS A 97 -0.23 -4.11 6.70
CA LYS A 97 0.15 -4.98 5.59
C LYS A 97 1.15 -4.36 4.62
N PHE A 98 1.16 -3.04 4.52
CA PHE A 98 2.06 -2.29 3.64
C PHE A 98 3.10 -1.56 4.48
N ILE A 99 4.37 -1.81 4.20
CA ILE A 99 5.49 -1.15 4.84
C ILE A 99 6.45 -0.57 3.81
N ARG A 100 7.14 0.48 4.22
CA ARG A 100 8.23 1.10 3.48
C ARG A 100 9.49 1.09 4.34
N ILE A 101 10.60 0.62 3.78
CA ILE A 101 11.92 0.80 4.37
C ILE A 101 12.49 2.12 3.82
N THR A 102 12.95 2.99 4.71
CA THR A 102 13.44 4.32 4.34
C THR A 102 14.64 4.71 5.18
N GLU A 103 15.50 5.54 4.61
CA GLU A 103 16.58 6.15 5.39
C GLU A 103 16.04 7.18 6.38
N ARG A 104 16.83 7.48 7.42
CA ARG A 104 16.51 8.57 8.35
C ARG A 104 16.69 9.89 7.65
N ASP A 105 15.61 10.60 7.39
CA ASP A 105 15.66 11.95 6.90
C ASP A 105 15.56 12.99 8.04
N LYS A 106 16.08 14.19 7.79
CA LYS A 106 16.05 15.28 8.78
C LYS A 106 14.62 15.69 9.15
N LYS A 107 13.68 15.53 8.23
CA LYS A 107 12.31 15.97 8.43
C LYS A 107 11.54 15.06 9.38
N HIS A 108 11.71 13.75 9.24
CA HIS A 108 10.93 12.77 10.00
C HIS A 108 11.69 12.24 11.23
N ALA A 109 12.97 11.89 11.05
CA ALA A 109 13.74 11.29 12.14
C ALA A 109 14.27 12.28 13.19
N GLU A 110 14.64 13.51 12.76
CA GLU A 110 15.15 14.56 13.62
C GLU A 110 14.09 15.53 14.13
N SER A 111 12.83 15.41 13.67
CA SER A 111 11.74 16.24 14.18
C SER A 111 11.55 15.95 15.68
N ASP A 112 11.11 16.95 16.44
CA ASP A 112 10.84 16.78 17.88
C ASP A 112 9.84 15.66 18.17
N VAL A 113 8.99 15.32 17.19
CA VAL A 113 7.97 14.29 17.27
C VAL A 113 8.54 12.88 17.10
N CYS A 114 9.51 12.73 16.18
CA CYS A 114 10.05 11.42 15.79
C CYS A 114 11.45 11.14 16.36
N ARG A 115 11.99 12.04 17.19
CA ARG A 115 13.33 11.88 17.75
C ARG A 115 13.42 10.60 18.59
N GLY A 116 14.35 9.71 18.22
CA GLY A 116 14.53 8.40 18.87
C GLY A 116 13.55 7.32 18.43
N SER A 117 12.64 7.61 17.48
CA SER A 117 11.76 6.58 16.92
C SER A 117 12.52 5.62 16.02
N ILE A 118 11.99 4.39 15.89
CA ILE A 118 12.48 3.34 14.98
C ILE A 118 11.75 3.35 13.64
N GLY A 119 10.71 4.15 13.53
CA GLY A 119 9.88 4.33 12.34
C GLY A 119 8.67 5.21 12.67
N TYR A 120 7.76 5.31 11.72
CA TYR A 120 6.51 6.05 11.92
C TYR A 120 5.37 5.46 11.09
N VAL A 121 4.15 5.58 11.61
CA VAL A 121 2.93 5.24 10.87
C VAL A 121 2.48 6.44 10.05
N SER A 122 2.07 6.20 8.82
CA SER A 122 1.41 7.19 7.98
C SER A 122 0.09 6.68 7.43
N ASP A 123 -0.88 7.57 7.30
CA ASP A 123 -2.13 7.32 6.58
C ASP A 123 -2.18 8.26 5.38
N GLN A 124 -1.91 7.71 4.21
CA GLN A 124 -1.89 8.46 2.95
C GLN A 124 -2.94 7.90 2.01
N LYS A 125 -3.87 8.75 1.56
CA LYS A 125 -4.94 8.37 0.63
C LYS A 125 -5.77 7.15 1.08
N GLY A 126 -5.92 6.98 2.40
CA GLY A 126 -6.63 5.85 3.00
C GLY A 126 -5.85 4.53 2.97
N LEU A 127 -4.54 4.58 2.74
CA LEU A 127 -3.61 3.47 2.94
C LEU A 127 -2.84 3.67 4.25
N TYR A 128 -3.10 2.79 5.20
CA TYR A 128 -2.37 2.72 6.46
C TYR A 128 -1.06 1.97 6.25
N SER A 129 0.06 2.61 6.54
CA SER A 129 1.40 2.07 6.30
C SER A 129 2.36 2.40 7.44
N VAL A 130 3.38 1.57 7.59
CA VAL A 130 4.53 1.86 8.46
C VAL A 130 5.74 2.17 7.59
N ASN A 131 6.44 3.24 7.94
CA ASN A 131 7.76 3.56 7.41
C ASN A 131 8.79 3.17 8.47
N ILE A 132 9.62 2.19 8.16
CA ILE A 132 10.65 1.65 9.04
C ILE A 132 11.98 2.30 8.64
N PHE A 133 12.74 2.81 9.61
CA PHE A 133 14.08 3.28 9.32
C PHE A 133 15.02 2.11 9.11
N GLN A 134 15.86 2.18 8.07
CA GLN A 134 16.73 1.09 7.65
C GLN A 134 17.67 0.60 8.76
N ASP A 135 18.16 1.49 9.62
CA ASP A 135 19.00 1.18 10.77
C ASP A 135 18.27 0.53 11.94
N SER A 136 16.96 0.46 11.89
CA SER A 136 16.10 0.00 12.98
C SER A 136 15.23 -1.22 12.59
N ILE A 137 15.46 -1.82 11.43
CA ILE A 137 14.64 -2.94 10.91
C ILE A 137 14.63 -4.12 11.88
N ASP A 138 15.79 -4.43 12.48
CA ASP A 138 15.93 -5.56 13.40
C ASP A 138 15.06 -5.46 14.65
N ALA A 139 14.74 -4.24 15.07
CA ALA A 139 13.87 -4.01 16.23
C ALA A 139 12.43 -4.51 16.02
N PHE A 140 11.99 -4.66 14.76
CA PHE A 140 10.64 -5.12 14.46
C PHE A 140 10.47 -6.64 14.45
N GLY A 141 11.55 -7.41 14.45
CA GLY A 141 11.51 -8.87 14.43
C GLY A 141 10.86 -9.47 13.17
N LEU A 142 10.81 -8.73 12.07
CA LEU A 142 10.17 -9.11 10.81
C LEU A 142 11.13 -9.85 9.89
N THR A 143 10.58 -10.72 9.04
CA THR A 143 11.30 -11.39 7.94
C THR A 143 10.92 -10.80 6.60
N PHE A 144 11.89 -10.65 5.70
CA PHE A 144 11.72 -10.04 4.38
C PHE A 144 12.11 -11.00 3.27
N TYR A 145 11.42 -10.88 2.12
CA TYR A 145 11.76 -11.59 0.89
C TYR A 145 11.66 -10.63 -0.32
N PRO A 146 12.67 -10.57 -1.20
CA PRO A 146 14.06 -10.93 -0.90
C PRO A 146 14.55 -10.15 0.31
N ASP A 147 15.77 -10.37 0.75
CA ASP A 147 16.30 -9.66 1.92
C ASP A 147 16.12 -8.14 1.77
N ARG A 148 16.32 -7.34 2.76
CA ARG A 148 15.98 -5.93 3.04
C ARG A 148 16.41 -4.89 1.97
N ASP A 149 16.59 -5.30 0.72
CA ASP A 149 17.13 -4.49 -0.39
C ASP A 149 16.08 -3.66 -1.13
N CYS A 150 14.79 -3.90 -0.86
CA CYS A 150 13.71 -3.20 -1.52
C CYS A 150 13.12 -2.08 -0.64
N GLU A 151 12.51 -1.09 -1.26
CA GLU A 151 11.88 0.03 -0.54
C GLU A 151 10.49 -0.33 -0.02
N PHE A 152 9.70 -1.10 -0.78
CA PHE A 152 8.28 -1.37 -0.49
C PHE A 152 8.01 -2.86 -0.36
N TYR A 153 7.28 -3.21 0.69
CA TYR A 153 6.90 -4.59 1.00
C TYR A 153 5.42 -4.71 1.37
N TYR A 154 4.87 -5.88 1.12
CA TYR A 154 3.52 -6.21 1.53
C TYR A 154 3.49 -7.54 2.29
N ALA A 155 2.64 -7.64 3.32
CA ALA A 155 2.57 -8.80 4.20
C ALA A 155 2.19 -10.09 3.45
N ASP A 156 2.86 -11.19 3.76
CA ASP A 156 2.45 -12.53 3.32
C ASP A 156 1.02 -12.83 3.82
N PRO A 157 0.09 -13.28 2.98
CA PRO A 157 -1.29 -13.54 3.38
C PRO A 157 -1.44 -14.61 4.48
N CYS A 158 -0.41 -15.43 4.67
CA CYS A 158 -0.40 -16.56 5.59
C CYS A 158 0.62 -16.43 6.73
N ASP A 159 1.37 -15.34 6.77
CA ASP A 159 2.42 -15.09 7.77
C ASP A 159 2.54 -13.59 8.03
N ARG A 160 2.04 -13.14 9.17
CA ARG A 160 1.98 -11.70 9.48
C ARG A 160 3.34 -11.06 9.73
N ASP A 161 4.32 -11.87 10.10
CA ASP A 161 5.67 -11.40 10.41
C ASP A 161 6.60 -11.47 9.18
N ARG A 162 6.07 -11.98 8.06
CA ARG A 162 6.79 -12.03 6.78
C ARG A 162 6.25 -10.98 5.81
N TYR A 163 7.20 -10.27 5.19
CA TYR A 163 6.92 -9.25 4.20
C TYR A 163 7.65 -9.55 2.89
N ILE A 164 6.93 -9.46 1.80
CA ILE A 164 7.41 -9.77 0.44
C ILE A 164 7.54 -8.45 -0.30
N ALA A 165 8.68 -8.25 -0.99
CA ALA A 165 8.87 -7.08 -1.83
C ALA A 165 7.72 -6.93 -2.83
N LEU A 166 7.26 -5.72 -3.00
CA LEU A 166 6.05 -5.45 -3.78
C LEU A 166 6.17 -5.90 -5.24
N ASP A 167 7.37 -5.74 -5.82
CA ASP A 167 7.66 -6.15 -7.19
C ASP A 167 7.67 -7.68 -7.37
N ASP A 168 8.01 -8.42 -6.31
CA ASP A 168 8.08 -9.88 -6.32
C ASP A 168 6.82 -10.55 -5.76
N TYR A 169 5.86 -9.78 -5.26
CA TYR A 169 4.75 -10.28 -4.46
C TYR A 169 3.97 -11.42 -5.14
N PHE A 170 3.52 -11.20 -6.37
CA PHE A 170 2.72 -12.20 -7.09
C PHE A 170 3.56 -13.38 -7.59
N SER A 171 4.80 -13.14 -8.01
CA SER A 171 5.71 -14.20 -8.42
C SER A 171 6.09 -15.11 -7.26
N TYR A 172 6.38 -14.55 -6.10
CA TYR A 172 6.62 -15.30 -4.87
C TYR A 172 5.42 -16.18 -4.50
N LEU A 173 4.21 -15.62 -4.48
CA LEU A 173 3.01 -16.37 -4.15
C LEU A 173 2.70 -17.48 -5.16
N LYS A 174 2.97 -17.26 -6.46
CA LYS A 174 2.86 -18.30 -7.49
C LYS A 174 3.76 -19.49 -7.14
N VAL A 175 5.05 -19.24 -6.89
CA VAL A 175 6.02 -20.28 -6.54
C VAL A 175 5.65 -20.98 -5.23
N ALA A 176 5.26 -20.21 -4.21
CA ALA A 176 4.86 -20.78 -2.92
C ALA A 176 3.67 -21.76 -3.05
N ARG A 177 2.68 -21.44 -3.88
CA ARG A 177 1.53 -22.32 -4.13
C ARG A 177 1.91 -23.55 -4.96
N ILE A 178 2.79 -23.42 -5.94
CA ILE A 178 3.29 -24.57 -6.69
C ILE A 178 4.01 -25.52 -5.74
N ASN A 179 4.89 -25.02 -4.88
CA ASN A 179 5.60 -25.82 -3.88
C ASN A 179 4.63 -26.50 -2.89
N GLU A 180 3.57 -25.80 -2.48
CA GLU A 180 2.55 -26.39 -1.61
C GLU A 180 1.75 -27.49 -2.32
N LEU A 181 1.41 -27.34 -3.62
CA LEU A 181 0.78 -28.41 -4.42
C LEU A 181 1.68 -29.63 -4.54
N GLN A 182 2.98 -29.42 -4.77
CA GLN A 182 3.96 -30.52 -4.83
C GLN A 182 4.00 -31.30 -3.51
N LYS A 183 4.09 -30.56 -2.40
CA LYS A 183 4.10 -31.17 -1.07
C LYS A 183 2.78 -31.88 -0.74
N LEU A 184 1.65 -31.27 -1.11
CA LEU A 184 0.32 -31.85 -0.99
C LEU A 184 0.23 -33.20 -1.76
N ALA A 185 0.69 -33.22 -3.01
CA ALA A 185 0.69 -34.45 -3.82
C ALA A 185 1.55 -35.54 -3.18
N GLN A 186 2.74 -35.19 -2.70
CA GLN A 186 3.59 -36.13 -1.95
C GLN A 186 2.89 -36.66 -0.70
N ASP A 187 2.36 -35.82 0.17
CA ASP A 187 1.71 -36.22 1.42
C ASP A 187 0.49 -37.11 1.18
N LEU A 188 -0.24 -36.88 0.10
CA LEU A 188 -1.38 -37.71 -0.30
C LEU A 188 -0.96 -39.03 -1.00
N GLY A 189 0.33 -39.31 -1.13
CA GLY A 189 0.84 -40.55 -1.68
C GLY A 189 0.74 -40.65 -3.20
N ALA A 190 0.87 -39.53 -3.89
CA ALA A 190 0.88 -39.51 -5.35
C ALA A 190 2.02 -40.36 -5.94
N LYS A 191 1.81 -40.90 -7.15
CA LYS A 191 2.83 -41.55 -7.99
C LYS A 191 3.32 -40.60 -9.08
N HIS A 192 2.41 -39.76 -9.61
CA HIS A 192 2.75 -38.74 -10.57
C HIS A 192 2.03 -37.42 -10.22
N PHE A 193 2.70 -36.32 -10.42
CA PHE A 193 2.17 -34.97 -10.23
C PHE A 193 2.67 -34.07 -11.35
N LYS A 194 1.74 -33.29 -11.91
CA LYS A 194 2.04 -32.26 -12.89
C LYS A 194 1.25 -31.00 -12.58
N VAL A 195 1.88 -29.86 -12.66
CA VAL A 195 1.22 -28.57 -12.58
C VAL A 195 1.62 -27.67 -13.75
N THR A 196 0.62 -27.07 -14.39
CA THR A 196 0.77 -26.17 -15.52
C THR A 196 0.23 -24.81 -15.14
N TYR A 197 1.06 -23.78 -15.27
CA TYR A 197 0.63 -22.40 -15.14
C TYR A 197 -0.03 -21.93 -16.43
N LYS A 198 -1.17 -21.27 -16.32
CA LYS A 198 -1.95 -20.73 -17.44
C LYS A 198 -2.36 -19.29 -17.18
N GLU A 199 -2.21 -18.42 -18.19
CA GLU A 199 -2.66 -17.03 -18.13
C GLU A 199 -3.59 -16.74 -19.30
N GLU A 200 -4.82 -16.27 -19.00
CA GLU A 200 -5.80 -15.91 -20.03
C GLU A 200 -5.38 -14.64 -20.78
N ARG A 201 -5.61 -14.64 -22.09
CA ARG A 201 -5.38 -13.45 -22.93
C ARG A 201 -6.28 -12.31 -22.50
N THR A 202 -5.71 -11.10 -22.40
CA THR A 202 -6.50 -9.87 -22.37
C THR A 202 -7.19 -9.69 -23.70
N SER A 203 -8.50 -9.91 -23.77
CA SER A 203 -9.29 -9.37 -24.88
C SER A 203 -9.36 -7.84 -24.69
N PHE A 204 -8.38 -7.13 -25.23
CA PHE A 204 -8.51 -5.68 -25.44
C PHE A 204 -9.57 -5.48 -26.51
N SER A 205 -10.85 -5.45 -26.13
CA SER A 205 -11.85 -4.77 -26.93
C SER A 205 -11.68 -3.27 -26.63
N GLU A 206 -10.76 -2.63 -27.31
CA GLU A 206 -10.85 -1.20 -27.52
C GLU A 206 -12.21 -0.92 -28.17
N LYS A 207 -13.21 -0.56 -27.38
CA LYS A 207 -14.40 0.12 -27.87
C LYS A 207 -13.97 1.53 -28.27
N LYS A 208 -13.29 1.65 -29.39
CA LYS A 208 -13.24 2.86 -30.19
C LYS A 208 -14.18 2.69 -31.38
N GLY A 209 -15.28 3.43 -31.31
CA GLY A 209 -16.00 4.04 -32.43
C GLY A 209 -16.44 3.14 -33.57
N ASN A 210 -17.76 3.01 -33.68
CA ASN A 210 -18.56 2.84 -34.91
C ASN A 210 -17.83 2.49 -36.22
N ALA A 211 -17.90 1.23 -36.61
CA ALA A 211 -18.04 0.85 -38.02
C ALA A 211 -18.66 -0.54 -38.11
N HIS A 212 -19.86 -0.62 -38.68
CA HIS A 212 -20.50 -1.86 -39.10
C HIS A 212 -19.64 -2.55 -40.19
N ILE A 213 -19.06 -3.71 -39.87
CA ILE A 213 -18.69 -4.68 -40.89
C ILE A 213 -19.23 -6.03 -40.45
N LYS A 214 -20.23 -6.53 -41.19
CA LYS A 214 -20.68 -7.90 -41.11
C LYS A 214 -19.62 -8.78 -41.76
N ALA A 215 -19.04 -9.72 -41.03
CA ALA A 215 -18.24 -10.83 -41.57
C ALA A 215 -19.04 -12.14 -41.41
N PRO A 216 -18.97 -13.06 -42.37
CA PRO A 216 -19.71 -14.31 -42.34
C PRO A 216 -19.13 -15.30 -41.36
N ALA A 217 -20.01 -16.11 -40.76
CA ALA A 217 -19.63 -17.16 -39.80
C ALA A 217 -18.81 -18.27 -40.47
N PRO A 218 -17.77 -18.78 -39.81
CA PRO A 218 -17.16 -20.05 -40.19
C PRO A 218 -17.75 -21.20 -39.36
N ILE A 219 -18.05 -22.24 -40.09
CA ILE A 219 -18.48 -23.56 -39.67
C ILE A 219 -17.23 -24.33 -39.19
N ASP A 220 -17.40 -25.17 -38.13
CA ASP A 220 -16.45 -26.17 -37.62
C ASP A 220 -15.21 -25.67 -36.86
N ALA A 221 -15.37 -25.52 -35.53
CA ALA A 221 -14.22 -25.32 -34.63
C ALA A 221 -14.51 -25.76 -33.18
N GLU A 222 -15.00 -26.95 -32.95
CA GLU A 222 -15.18 -27.42 -31.55
C GLU A 222 -13.90 -28.00 -30.89
N HIS A 223 -12.82 -28.24 -31.64
CA HIS A 223 -11.59 -28.85 -31.08
C HIS A 223 -10.36 -27.91 -31.01
N SER A 224 -10.43 -26.67 -31.51
CA SER A 224 -9.31 -25.73 -31.46
C SER A 224 -9.51 -24.53 -30.53
N SER A 225 -10.61 -24.49 -29.77
CA SER A 225 -10.97 -23.30 -28.96
C SER A 225 -10.23 -23.18 -27.64
N THR A 226 -9.67 -24.26 -27.12
CA THR A 226 -9.03 -24.26 -25.79
C THR A 226 -7.62 -23.64 -25.82
N GLU A 227 -6.85 -23.85 -26.88
CA GLU A 227 -5.49 -23.29 -26.99
C GLU A 227 -5.44 -21.80 -27.28
N LYS A 228 -6.50 -21.23 -27.85
CA LYS A 228 -6.57 -19.79 -28.20
C LYS A 228 -6.95 -18.88 -27.02
N LYS A 229 -7.37 -19.46 -25.90
CA LYS A 229 -7.83 -18.70 -24.71
C LYS A 229 -6.68 -18.15 -23.86
N TYR A 230 -5.53 -18.84 -23.88
CA TYR A 230 -4.41 -18.51 -23.02
C TYR A 230 -3.28 -17.79 -23.78
N SER A 231 -2.67 -16.79 -23.15
CA SER A 231 -1.48 -16.10 -23.64
C SER A 231 -0.20 -16.86 -23.26
N THR A 232 -0.23 -17.52 -22.12
CA THR A 232 0.88 -18.26 -21.53
C THR A 232 0.39 -19.61 -21.05
N VAL A 233 1.11 -20.67 -21.41
CA VAL A 233 0.95 -22.03 -20.90
C VAL A 233 2.34 -22.59 -20.64
N GLU A 234 2.65 -22.85 -19.38
CA GLU A 234 3.97 -23.28 -18.93
C GLU A 234 3.85 -24.44 -17.94
N ILE A 235 4.59 -25.54 -18.17
CA ILE A 235 4.72 -26.59 -17.16
C ILE A 235 5.55 -26.02 -16.02
N ALA A 236 4.90 -25.76 -14.89
CA ALA A 236 5.55 -25.17 -13.73
C ALA A 236 6.31 -26.20 -12.88
N ALA A 237 5.80 -27.44 -12.83
CA ALA A 237 6.49 -28.58 -12.23
C ALA A 237 5.90 -29.90 -12.72
N GLU A 238 6.75 -30.93 -12.82
CA GLU A 238 6.36 -32.30 -13.09
C GLU A 238 7.29 -33.24 -12.33
N MET A 239 6.75 -34.22 -11.61
CA MET A 239 7.52 -35.14 -10.78
C MET A 239 6.83 -36.48 -10.56
N THR A 240 7.61 -37.48 -10.22
CA THR A 240 7.16 -38.82 -9.88
C THR A 240 7.59 -39.19 -8.48
N PHE A 241 6.76 -39.97 -7.80
CA PHE A 241 6.98 -40.43 -6.44
C PHE A 241 6.77 -41.96 -6.38
N PRO A 242 7.32 -42.64 -5.37
CA PRO A 242 7.09 -44.09 -5.20
C PRO A 242 5.63 -44.44 -4.84
N GLY A 243 4.85 -43.47 -4.38
CA GLY A 243 3.54 -43.68 -3.79
C GLY A 243 3.64 -44.20 -2.35
N HIS A 244 2.65 -43.89 -1.54
CA HIS A 244 2.48 -44.40 -0.16
C HIS A 244 1.05 -44.17 0.31
N ASP A 245 0.68 -44.70 1.47
CA ASP A 245 -0.60 -44.39 2.08
C ASP A 245 -0.72 -42.89 2.38
N PRO A 246 -1.90 -42.28 2.13
CA PRO A 246 -2.05 -40.82 2.29
C PRO A 246 -1.86 -40.39 3.74
N VAL A 247 -1.11 -39.30 3.93
CA VAL A 247 -0.93 -38.61 5.19
C VAL A 247 -1.61 -37.25 5.10
N LYS A 248 -2.21 -36.80 6.22
CA LYS A 248 -2.89 -35.50 6.25
C LYS A 248 -1.91 -34.36 6.01
N PRO A 249 -2.07 -33.58 4.91
CA PRO A 249 -1.14 -32.51 4.57
C PRO A 249 -1.30 -31.31 5.51
N GLN A 250 -0.20 -30.57 5.68
CA GLN A 250 -0.21 -29.26 6.33
C GLN A 250 -0.20 -28.17 5.27
N LEU A 251 -1.34 -27.48 5.12
CA LEU A 251 -1.54 -26.45 4.14
C LEU A 251 -1.37 -25.04 4.76
N LYS A 252 -0.76 -24.14 4.02
CA LYS A 252 -0.59 -22.74 4.41
C LYS A 252 -1.40 -21.80 3.50
N TYR A 253 -1.08 -21.76 2.21
CA TYR A 253 -1.70 -20.86 1.24
C TYR A 253 -3.05 -21.34 0.73
N MET A 254 -3.24 -22.66 0.59
CA MET A 254 -4.45 -23.27 0.05
C MET A 254 -5.33 -23.94 1.11
N GLN A 255 -5.05 -23.67 2.39
CA GLN A 255 -5.81 -24.26 3.51
C GLN A 255 -7.32 -24.00 3.42
N ARG A 256 -7.72 -22.84 2.87
CA ARG A 256 -9.14 -22.43 2.77
C ARG A 256 -9.75 -22.66 1.39
N ASP A 257 -8.99 -23.24 0.46
CA ASP A 257 -9.52 -23.55 -0.88
C ASP A 257 -10.43 -24.78 -0.82
N PRO A 258 -11.73 -24.66 -1.18
CA PRO A 258 -12.68 -25.78 -1.06
C PRO A 258 -12.32 -26.97 -1.96
N SER A 259 -11.71 -26.73 -3.13
CA SER A 259 -11.33 -27.79 -4.06
C SER A 259 -10.17 -28.63 -3.51
N ILE A 260 -9.21 -27.98 -2.86
CA ILE A 260 -8.09 -28.65 -2.18
C ILE A 260 -8.58 -29.44 -0.96
N GLN A 261 -9.49 -28.87 -0.16
CA GLN A 261 -10.08 -29.60 0.97
C GLN A 261 -10.85 -30.84 0.49
N THR A 262 -11.58 -30.71 -0.61
CA THR A 262 -12.30 -31.84 -1.23
C THR A 262 -11.32 -32.91 -1.73
N LEU A 263 -10.24 -32.53 -2.44
CA LEU A 263 -9.19 -33.45 -2.87
C LEU A 263 -8.62 -34.25 -1.68
N VAL A 264 -8.24 -33.55 -0.61
CA VAL A 264 -7.71 -34.19 0.61
C VAL A 264 -8.73 -35.18 1.21
N SER A 265 -9.99 -34.75 1.34
CA SER A 265 -11.06 -35.59 1.89
C SER A 265 -11.28 -36.85 1.06
N MET A 266 -11.37 -36.71 -0.27
CA MET A 266 -11.61 -37.84 -1.18
C MET A 266 -10.40 -38.80 -1.24
N ARG A 267 -9.18 -38.30 -1.18
CA ARG A 267 -8.00 -39.16 -1.18
C ARG A 267 -7.80 -39.89 0.13
N MET A 268 -8.19 -39.29 1.24
CA MET A 268 -8.09 -39.90 2.58
C MET A 268 -9.25 -40.85 2.91
N ASP A 269 -10.25 -40.97 2.04
CA ASP A 269 -11.35 -41.95 2.22
C ASP A 269 -10.77 -43.36 2.07
N LYS A 270 -10.94 -44.17 3.16
CA LYS A 270 -10.43 -45.53 3.20
C LYS A 270 -11.25 -46.50 2.37
N THR A 271 -12.51 -46.15 2.07
CA THR A 271 -13.45 -47.05 1.39
C THR A 271 -13.30 -46.93 -0.13
N ALA A 272 -13.18 -45.71 -0.61
CA ALA A 272 -13.11 -45.45 -2.04
C ALA A 272 -12.13 -44.26 -2.28
N PRO A 273 -10.81 -44.49 -2.10
CA PRO A 273 -9.84 -43.42 -2.24
C PRO A 273 -9.76 -42.93 -3.69
N LEU A 274 -9.60 -41.61 -3.87
CA LEU A 274 -9.39 -40.99 -5.17
C LEU A 274 -8.09 -41.52 -5.78
N LEU A 275 -8.12 -41.92 -7.08
CA LEU A 275 -6.95 -42.44 -7.79
C LEU A 275 -6.34 -41.46 -8.79
N HIS A 276 -7.14 -40.53 -9.32
CA HIS A 276 -6.71 -39.53 -10.27
C HIS A 276 -7.55 -38.26 -10.14
N GLN A 277 -6.92 -37.11 -10.27
CA GLN A 277 -7.62 -35.85 -10.37
C GLN A 277 -6.87 -34.87 -11.27
N LYS A 278 -7.62 -34.21 -12.16
CA LYS A 278 -7.20 -33.02 -12.89
C LYS A 278 -8.12 -31.87 -12.52
N TYR A 279 -7.54 -30.73 -12.11
CA TYR A 279 -8.31 -29.58 -11.67
C TYR A 279 -7.59 -28.25 -11.95
N MET A 280 -8.35 -27.17 -12.04
CA MET A 280 -7.83 -25.82 -12.31
C MET A 280 -8.12 -24.89 -11.14
N LEU A 281 -7.06 -24.39 -10.50
CA LEU A 281 -7.10 -23.44 -9.41
C LEU A 281 -6.92 -22.02 -9.92
N LYS A 282 -7.76 -21.11 -9.47
CA LYS A 282 -7.63 -19.68 -9.75
C LYS A 282 -6.72 -19.02 -8.71
N LEU A 283 -5.65 -18.33 -9.13
CA LEU A 283 -4.66 -17.77 -8.22
C LEU A 283 -5.19 -16.60 -7.38
N SER A 284 -6.10 -15.81 -7.90
CA SER A 284 -6.69 -14.66 -7.18
C SER A 284 -7.40 -15.04 -5.88
N ASN A 285 -7.85 -16.30 -5.73
CA ASN A 285 -8.58 -16.75 -4.53
C ASN A 285 -7.71 -16.69 -3.25
N SER A 286 -6.40 -16.68 -3.38
CA SER A 286 -5.44 -16.72 -2.27
C SER A 286 -4.36 -15.63 -2.33
N SER A 287 -4.54 -14.60 -3.17
CA SER A 287 -3.52 -13.56 -3.35
C SER A 287 -3.28 -12.67 -2.12
N GLY A 288 -4.25 -12.56 -1.22
CA GLY A 288 -4.14 -11.72 -0.02
C GLY A 288 -4.15 -10.21 -0.28
N LEU A 289 -3.72 -9.75 -1.46
CA LEU A 289 -3.76 -8.36 -1.88
C LEU A 289 -5.05 -8.11 -2.68
N LYS A 290 -5.92 -7.27 -2.14
CA LYS A 290 -7.17 -6.89 -2.80
C LYS A 290 -6.92 -5.79 -3.84
N GLU A 291 -7.70 -5.78 -4.92
CA GLU A 291 -7.63 -4.72 -5.94
C GLU A 291 -7.81 -3.31 -5.33
N SER A 292 -8.68 -3.17 -4.32
CA SER A 292 -8.89 -1.90 -3.61
C SER A 292 -7.64 -1.40 -2.89
N ASP A 293 -6.83 -2.32 -2.34
CA ASP A 293 -5.59 -1.97 -1.67
C ASP A 293 -4.49 -1.67 -2.70
N ALA A 294 -4.45 -2.41 -3.81
CA ALA A 294 -3.55 -2.16 -4.93
C ALA A 294 -3.73 -0.76 -5.53
N VAL A 295 -4.97 -0.29 -5.72
CA VAL A 295 -5.26 1.09 -6.16
C VAL A 295 -4.70 2.13 -5.20
N LYS A 296 -4.84 1.91 -3.89
CA LYS A 296 -4.31 2.83 -2.87
C LYS A 296 -2.78 2.83 -2.86
N ILE A 297 -2.17 1.66 -2.98
CA ILE A 297 -0.71 1.51 -3.08
C ILE A 297 -0.19 2.30 -4.29
N ASP A 298 -0.76 2.09 -5.48
CA ASP A 298 -0.37 2.84 -6.68
C ASP A 298 -0.53 4.36 -6.52
N ALA A 299 -1.58 4.79 -5.81
CA ALA A 299 -1.78 6.20 -5.54
C ALA A 299 -0.70 6.79 -4.61
N VAL A 300 -0.21 5.99 -3.66
CA VAL A 300 0.90 6.37 -2.76
C VAL A 300 2.22 6.37 -3.53
N LEU A 301 2.55 5.31 -4.29
CA LEU A 301 3.76 5.21 -5.09
C LEU A 301 3.89 6.37 -6.09
N LYS A 302 2.80 6.74 -6.78
CA LYS A 302 2.76 7.93 -7.65
C LYS A 302 3.04 9.22 -6.89
N GLY A 303 2.54 9.35 -5.67
CA GLY A 303 2.81 10.49 -4.80
C GLY A 303 4.29 10.61 -4.41
N LEU A 304 4.96 9.48 -4.23
CA LEU A 304 6.37 9.39 -3.89
C LEU A 304 7.30 9.44 -5.14
N LYS A 305 6.73 9.47 -6.35
CA LYS A 305 7.45 9.40 -7.64
C LYS A 305 8.22 8.08 -7.83
N CYS A 306 7.77 7.02 -7.18
CA CYS A 306 8.34 5.67 -7.22
C CYS A 306 7.52 4.72 -8.11
N SER A 307 6.78 5.22 -9.09
CA SER A 307 5.97 4.37 -9.98
C SER A 307 6.85 3.74 -11.06
N GLY A 308 6.91 2.41 -11.10
CA GLY A 308 7.49 1.63 -12.19
C GLY A 308 6.58 1.54 -13.43
N ASN A 309 7.00 0.78 -14.44
CA ASN A 309 6.25 0.58 -15.68
C ASN A 309 4.96 -0.26 -15.49
N ALA A 310 4.94 -1.19 -14.54
CA ALA A 310 3.76 -1.95 -14.15
C ALA A 310 3.18 -1.38 -12.85
N THR A 311 1.87 -1.25 -12.78
CA THR A 311 1.19 -0.84 -11.55
C THR A 311 0.81 -2.08 -10.73
N VAL A 312 0.80 -1.96 -9.41
CA VAL A 312 0.37 -3.03 -8.50
C VAL A 312 -1.08 -3.42 -8.78
N TYR A 313 -1.90 -2.45 -9.16
CA TYR A 313 -3.28 -2.68 -9.58
C TYR A 313 -3.38 -3.54 -10.85
N SER A 314 -2.54 -3.27 -11.85
CA SER A 314 -2.51 -4.08 -13.07
C SER A 314 -2.13 -5.53 -12.77
N GLU A 315 -1.13 -5.76 -11.92
CA GLU A 315 -0.73 -7.10 -11.49
C GLU A 315 -1.83 -7.80 -10.68
N ALA A 316 -2.51 -7.10 -9.77
CA ALA A 316 -3.64 -7.65 -9.02
C ALA A 316 -4.82 -8.04 -9.95
N GLN A 317 -5.09 -7.27 -11.00
CA GLN A 317 -6.06 -7.63 -12.02
C GLN A 317 -5.61 -8.84 -12.85
N ASN A 318 -4.33 -8.91 -13.23
CA ASN A 318 -3.78 -10.04 -13.98
C ASN A 318 -3.89 -11.33 -13.17
N GLU A 319 -3.73 -11.29 -11.84
CA GLU A 319 -3.88 -12.44 -10.96
C GLU A 319 -5.27 -13.10 -11.10
N SER A 320 -6.30 -12.34 -11.43
CA SER A 320 -7.65 -12.86 -11.67
C SER A 320 -7.77 -13.74 -12.94
N ARG A 321 -6.78 -13.69 -13.84
CA ARG A 321 -6.70 -14.44 -15.09
C ARG A 321 -5.62 -15.53 -15.07
N ARG A 322 -4.97 -15.73 -13.92
CA ARG A 322 -3.90 -16.69 -13.71
C ARG A 322 -4.42 -17.93 -13.00
N TYR A 323 -4.04 -19.09 -13.52
CA TYR A 323 -4.50 -20.39 -13.04
C TYR A 323 -3.33 -21.36 -12.90
N LEU A 324 -3.47 -22.29 -11.95
CA LEU A 324 -2.67 -23.51 -11.86
C LEU A 324 -3.56 -24.69 -12.21
N GLU A 325 -3.30 -25.34 -13.35
CA GLU A 325 -3.90 -26.64 -13.65
C GLU A 325 -2.98 -27.71 -13.11
N TYR A 326 -3.49 -28.51 -12.16
CA TYR A 326 -2.75 -29.65 -11.63
C TYR A 326 -3.39 -30.96 -12.03
N GLU A 327 -2.55 -31.98 -12.18
CA GLU A 327 -2.91 -33.37 -12.46
C GLU A 327 -2.15 -34.26 -11.49
N ILE A 328 -2.85 -35.15 -10.79
CA ILE A 328 -2.30 -36.04 -9.77
C ILE A 328 -2.79 -37.45 -10.04
N ASP A 329 -1.85 -38.40 -10.10
CA ASP A 329 -2.08 -39.85 -10.11
C ASP A 329 -1.57 -40.45 -8.82
N PHE A 330 -2.41 -41.25 -8.16
CA PHE A 330 -2.12 -41.87 -6.86
C PHE A 330 -1.82 -43.36 -6.94
#